data_a5fb97cdc5f75fb48f54528c7680938f
#
_entry.id   a5fb97cdc5f75fb48f54528c7680938f
#
_cell.length_a   1.000
_cell.length_b   1.000
_cell.length_c   1.000
_cell.angle_alpha   90.00
_cell.angle_beta   90.00
_cell.angle_gamma   90.00
#
_symmetry.space_group_name_H-M   'P 1'
#
loop_
_entity.id
_entity.type
_entity.pdbx_description
1 polymer ?
#
loop_
_entity_poly.entity_id
_entity_poly.type
_entity_poly.pdbx_seq_one_letter_code
_entity_poly.pdbx_strand_id
1 'polypeptide(L)'
;MEFKQEEGNVYTSFSCTSKIKSICDHYGLDHHVTKIGFKYICEEMISNPTLLGGEESGGIAVNSHIPERDGIWMGLILWEYMANTGKSLNTLIEEVYQITGSFAMDRYDLHVPEEQKQAIIKQCKEKSFNNFEDYQVTGFEDIDGFKFLLNEDNWVMIRPSGTEPVLRVYAQAENSDEVLKILDATKATILS
;
A
#
# COMPACT_ATOMS: atom_id res chain seq x y z
N MET A 1 -4.02 -19.83 6.07
CA MET A 1 -5.24 -19.94 5.29
C MET A 1 -5.29 -21.34 4.68
N GLU A 2 -5.81 -21.57 3.47
CA GLU A 2 -6.06 -22.92 2.92
C GLU A 2 -4.88 -23.90 3.05
N PHE A 3 -3.63 -23.41 2.89
CA PHE A 3 -2.47 -24.29 2.91
C PHE A 3 -1.95 -24.63 4.32
N LYS A 4 -1.87 -23.64 5.23
CA LYS A 4 -1.32 -23.87 6.59
C LYS A 4 -2.37 -23.83 7.70
N GLN A 5 -3.62 -23.47 7.36
CA GLN A 5 -4.74 -23.30 8.31
C GLN A 5 -4.41 -22.36 9.48
N GLU A 6 -3.56 -21.38 9.23
CA GLU A 6 -3.21 -20.35 10.20
C GLU A 6 -4.27 -19.25 10.19
N GLU A 7 -4.55 -18.69 11.37
CA GLU A 7 -5.52 -17.62 11.61
C GLU A 7 -4.83 -16.43 12.27
N GLY A 8 -5.43 -15.26 12.15
CA GLY A 8 -4.95 -14.04 12.78
C GLY A 8 -5.22 -12.81 11.92
N ASN A 9 -4.92 -11.65 12.47
CA ASN A 9 -5.09 -10.36 11.82
C ASN A 9 -4.04 -10.14 10.73
N VAL A 10 -4.38 -9.34 9.74
CA VAL A 10 -3.47 -8.86 8.70
C VAL A 10 -3.18 -7.38 8.95
N TYR A 11 -1.92 -7.02 9.05
CA TYR A 11 -1.47 -5.64 9.26
C TYR A 11 -0.71 -5.15 8.04
N THR A 12 -1.07 -3.97 7.52
CA THR A 12 -0.33 -3.36 6.40
C THR A 12 -0.03 -1.89 6.66
N SER A 13 1.06 -1.41 6.05
CA SER A 13 1.34 0.02 6.08
C SER A 13 0.34 0.81 5.23
N PHE A 14 0.12 2.07 5.57
CA PHE A 14 -0.83 2.97 4.90
C PHE A 14 -0.55 3.19 3.41
N SER A 15 0.68 2.92 2.97
CA SER A 15 1.10 2.97 1.57
C SER A 15 0.76 1.71 0.76
N CYS A 16 0.30 0.64 1.40
CA CYS A 16 -0.08 -0.59 0.68
C CYS A 16 -1.34 -0.41 -0.16
N THR A 17 -1.51 -1.34 -1.09
CA THR A 17 -2.71 -1.43 -1.91
C THR A 17 -3.97 -1.64 -1.07
N SER A 18 -5.07 -0.96 -1.40
CA SER A 18 -6.39 -1.18 -0.81
C SER A 18 -6.96 -2.59 -1.11
N LYS A 19 -6.41 -3.27 -2.14
CA LYS A 19 -6.85 -4.60 -2.56
C LYS A 19 -6.59 -5.70 -1.52
N ILE A 20 -5.69 -5.47 -0.55
CA ILE A 20 -5.48 -6.40 0.57
C ILE A 20 -6.75 -6.54 1.40
N LYS A 21 -7.53 -5.45 1.56
CA LYS A 21 -8.82 -5.54 2.23
C LYS A 21 -9.77 -6.51 1.53
N SER A 22 -9.86 -6.48 0.21
CA SER A 22 -10.71 -7.39 -0.57
C SER A 22 -10.29 -8.85 -0.38
N ILE A 23 -8.98 -9.12 -0.29
CA ILE A 23 -8.46 -10.46 0.01
C ILE A 23 -8.84 -10.88 1.43
N CYS A 24 -8.67 -10.00 2.41
CA CYS A 24 -9.04 -10.28 3.80
C CYS A 24 -10.54 -10.53 3.94
N ASP A 25 -11.39 -9.71 3.31
CA ASP A 25 -12.83 -9.90 3.31
C ASP A 25 -13.24 -11.25 2.67
N HIS A 26 -12.58 -11.64 1.57
CA HIS A 26 -12.82 -12.92 0.91
C HIS A 26 -12.52 -14.13 1.82
N TYR A 27 -11.51 -14.02 2.66
CA TYR A 27 -11.10 -15.10 3.59
C TYR A 27 -11.63 -14.92 5.03
N GLY A 28 -12.44 -13.89 5.29
CA GLY A 28 -13.00 -13.61 6.63
C GLY A 28 -11.94 -13.22 7.65
N LEU A 29 -10.91 -12.47 7.24
CA LEU A 29 -9.80 -12.00 8.08
C LEU A 29 -9.96 -10.52 8.42
N ASP A 30 -9.55 -10.15 9.63
CA ASP A 30 -9.47 -8.75 10.02
C ASP A 30 -8.23 -8.08 9.42
N HIS A 31 -8.45 -6.95 8.74
CA HIS A 31 -7.40 -6.14 8.15
C HIS A 31 -7.26 -4.79 8.87
N HIS A 32 -6.05 -4.49 9.28
CA HIS A 32 -5.69 -3.26 9.98
C HIS A 32 -4.59 -2.51 9.24
N VAL A 33 -4.78 -1.19 9.10
CA VAL A 33 -3.80 -0.31 8.46
C VAL A 33 -3.02 0.44 9.53
N THR A 34 -1.70 0.35 9.48
CA THR A 34 -0.78 1.06 10.39
C THR A 34 -0.13 2.26 9.71
N LYS A 35 0.56 3.08 10.48
CA LYS A 35 1.51 4.06 9.93
C LYS A 35 2.59 3.37 9.12
N ILE A 36 3.22 4.12 8.21
CA ILE A 36 4.31 3.64 7.37
C ILE A 36 5.57 3.45 8.22
N GLY A 37 6.10 2.26 8.16
CA GLY A 37 7.29 1.84 8.90
C GLY A 37 7.07 0.54 9.64
N PHE A 38 7.90 -0.45 9.34
CA PHE A 38 7.69 -1.82 9.80
C PHE A 38 7.64 -1.98 11.33
N LYS A 39 8.23 -1.03 12.08
CA LYS A 39 8.16 -1.01 13.55
C LYS A 39 6.73 -1.02 14.08
N TYR A 40 5.80 -0.33 13.41
CA TYR A 40 4.38 -0.31 13.82
C TYR A 40 3.71 -1.68 13.59
N ILE A 41 4.08 -2.35 12.50
CA ILE A 41 3.64 -3.71 12.21
C ILE A 41 4.23 -4.68 13.24
N CYS A 42 5.53 -4.56 13.57
CA CYS A 42 6.16 -5.38 14.63
C CYS A 42 5.45 -5.23 15.98
N GLU A 43 5.10 -4.01 16.38
CA GLU A 43 4.39 -3.73 17.63
C GLU A 43 3.04 -4.47 17.66
N GLU A 44 2.30 -4.45 16.56
CA GLU A 44 1.04 -5.20 16.45
C GLU A 44 1.25 -6.72 16.47
N MET A 45 2.25 -7.22 15.74
CA MET A 45 2.58 -8.65 15.71
C MET A 45 2.99 -9.22 17.08
N ILE A 46 3.61 -8.41 17.92
CA ILE A 46 3.98 -8.81 19.29
C ILE A 46 2.77 -8.79 20.23
N SER A 47 1.85 -7.88 20.00
CA SER A 47 0.74 -7.59 20.93
C SER A 47 -0.54 -8.33 20.58
N ASN A 48 -0.72 -8.79 19.36
CA ASN A 48 -1.97 -9.36 18.85
C ASN A 48 -1.75 -10.64 18.06
N PRO A 49 -2.74 -11.55 18.01
CA PRO A 49 -2.72 -12.69 17.10
C PRO A 49 -2.63 -12.19 15.66
N THR A 50 -1.49 -12.36 15.01
CA THR A 50 -1.23 -11.85 13.67
C THR A 50 -0.92 -13.01 12.72
N LEU A 51 -1.57 -13.03 11.57
CA LEU A 51 -1.27 -13.94 10.48
C LEU A 51 -0.08 -13.43 9.66
N LEU A 52 -0.17 -12.15 9.25
CA LEU A 52 0.79 -11.52 8.34
C LEU A 52 0.86 -10.01 8.59
N GLY A 53 2.08 -9.46 8.48
CA GLY A 53 2.32 -8.04 8.41
C GLY A 53 3.16 -7.68 7.19
N GLY A 54 2.80 -6.58 6.47
CA GLY A 54 3.50 -6.24 5.21
C GLY A 54 3.51 -4.76 4.85
N GLU A 55 4.52 -4.38 4.06
CA GLU A 55 4.68 -3.07 3.45
C GLU A 55 4.65 -3.17 1.92
N GLU A 56 4.34 -2.07 1.24
CA GLU A 56 4.32 -1.99 -0.23
C GLU A 56 5.67 -2.31 -0.89
N SER A 57 6.75 -2.13 -0.14
CA SER A 57 8.12 -2.45 -0.58
C SER A 57 8.41 -3.95 -0.69
N GLY A 58 7.46 -4.81 -0.28
CA GLY A 58 7.64 -6.28 -0.23
C GLY A 58 8.28 -6.78 1.07
N GLY A 59 8.45 -5.91 2.07
CA GLY A 59 8.86 -6.30 3.41
C GLY A 59 7.68 -6.99 4.11
N ILE A 60 7.77 -8.30 4.35
CA ILE A 60 6.69 -9.12 4.92
C ILE A 60 7.22 -9.95 6.08
N ALA A 61 6.41 -10.06 7.14
CA ALA A 61 6.58 -10.98 8.26
C ALA A 61 5.33 -11.85 8.45
N VAL A 62 5.50 -13.03 8.97
CA VAL A 62 4.43 -14.01 9.22
C VAL A 62 4.48 -14.55 10.62
N ASN A 63 3.36 -15.03 11.14
CA ASN A 63 3.20 -15.53 12.50
C ASN A 63 4.19 -16.67 12.85
N SER A 64 4.51 -17.53 11.90
CA SER A 64 5.37 -18.71 12.12
C SER A 64 6.87 -18.40 12.16
N HIS A 65 7.26 -17.11 12.19
CA HIS A 65 8.64 -16.65 12.20
C HIS A 65 8.83 -15.45 13.15
N ILE A 66 9.97 -14.79 13.09
CA ILE A 66 10.22 -13.57 13.87
C ILE A 66 9.29 -12.44 13.43
N PRO A 67 8.90 -11.51 14.33
CA PRO A 67 8.05 -10.35 13.97
C PRO A 67 8.87 -9.27 13.24
N GLU A 68 9.59 -9.65 12.21
CA GLU A 68 10.42 -8.77 11.38
C GLU A 68 10.43 -9.30 9.94
N ARG A 69 10.69 -8.40 9.00
CA ARG A 69 10.77 -8.72 7.57
C ARG A 69 11.86 -9.74 7.28
N ASP A 70 11.51 -10.78 6.59
CA ASP A 70 12.47 -11.78 6.12
C ASP A 70 12.12 -12.25 4.71
N GLY A 71 12.78 -11.64 3.71
CA GLY A 71 12.55 -11.96 2.30
C GLY A 71 13.00 -13.37 1.93
N ILE A 72 13.99 -13.94 2.64
CA ILE A 72 14.43 -15.33 2.41
C ILE A 72 13.34 -16.29 2.86
N TRP A 73 12.82 -16.09 4.07
CA TRP A 73 11.75 -16.91 4.63
C TRP A 73 10.48 -16.84 3.78
N MET A 74 10.10 -15.63 3.35
CA MET A 74 8.93 -15.45 2.47
C MET A 74 9.11 -16.12 1.12
N GLY A 75 10.30 -16.06 0.54
CA GLY A 75 10.63 -16.80 -0.69
C GLY A 75 10.50 -18.30 -0.53
N LEU A 76 10.93 -18.85 0.60
CA LEU A 76 10.79 -20.29 0.91
C LEU A 76 9.33 -20.69 1.11
N ILE A 77 8.51 -19.88 1.79
CA ILE A 77 7.06 -20.12 1.96
C ILE A 77 6.36 -20.12 0.59
N LEU A 78 6.66 -19.16 -0.27
CA LEU A 78 6.08 -19.11 -1.61
C LEU A 78 6.48 -20.34 -2.44
N TRP A 79 7.73 -20.73 -2.36
CA TRP A 79 8.24 -21.92 -3.05
C TRP A 79 7.58 -23.21 -2.55
N GLU A 80 7.46 -23.36 -1.23
CA GLU A 80 6.74 -24.46 -0.60
C GLU A 80 5.29 -24.54 -1.10
N TYR A 81 4.60 -23.39 -1.16
CA TYR A 81 3.23 -23.30 -1.66
C TYR A 81 3.11 -23.72 -3.13
N MET A 82 4.00 -23.20 -3.99
CA MET A 82 4.05 -23.56 -5.42
C MET A 82 4.33 -25.06 -5.60
N ALA A 83 5.27 -25.62 -4.84
CA ALA A 83 5.62 -27.05 -4.91
C ALA A 83 4.46 -27.96 -4.49
N ASN A 84 3.74 -27.60 -3.43
CA ASN A 84 2.62 -28.40 -2.92
C ASN A 84 1.36 -28.29 -3.80
N THR A 85 1.13 -27.14 -4.43
CA THR A 85 -0.06 -26.93 -5.28
C THR A 85 0.19 -27.24 -6.75
N GLY A 86 1.44 -27.34 -7.19
CA GLY A 86 1.82 -27.48 -8.59
C GLY A 86 1.54 -26.23 -9.43
N LYS A 87 1.23 -25.09 -8.79
CA LYS A 87 0.89 -23.83 -9.48
C LYS A 87 2.14 -23.01 -9.79
N SER A 88 2.13 -22.37 -10.95
CA SER A 88 3.13 -21.36 -11.30
C SER A 88 2.85 -20.03 -10.59
N LEU A 89 3.85 -19.15 -10.49
CA LEU A 89 3.66 -17.82 -9.93
C LEU A 89 2.60 -17.02 -10.73
N ASN A 90 2.58 -17.13 -12.05
CA ASN A 90 1.58 -16.47 -12.87
C ASN A 90 0.16 -16.94 -12.52
N THR A 91 -0.04 -18.24 -12.33
CA THR A 91 -1.33 -18.79 -11.92
C THR A 91 -1.77 -18.22 -10.55
N LEU A 92 -0.84 -18.09 -9.60
CA LEU A 92 -1.13 -17.50 -8.29
C LEU A 92 -1.51 -16.01 -8.38
N ILE A 93 -0.85 -15.25 -9.25
CA ILE A 93 -1.18 -13.85 -9.52
C ILE A 93 -2.59 -13.75 -10.15
N GLU A 94 -2.91 -14.62 -11.12
CA GLU A 94 -4.23 -14.67 -11.73
C GLU A 94 -5.33 -14.96 -10.71
N GLU A 95 -5.10 -15.89 -9.78
CA GLU A 95 -6.04 -16.20 -8.68
C GLU A 95 -6.25 -14.98 -7.75
N VAL A 96 -5.20 -14.23 -7.44
CA VAL A 96 -5.32 -12.97 -6.69
C VAL A 96 -6.18 -11.99 -7.47
N TYR A 97 -5.93 -11.80 -8.77
CA TYR A 97 -6.72 -10.89 -9.61
C TYR A 97 -8.19 -11.31 -9.80
N GLN A 98 -8.52 -12.59 -9.65
CA GLN A 98 -9.92 -13.03 -9.62
C GLN A 98 -10.68 -12.50 -8.39
N ILE A 99 -9.97 -12.26 -7.28
CA ILE A 99 -10.56 -11.72 -6.04
C ILE A 99 -10.56 -10.18 -6.08
N THR A 100 -9.46 -9.58 -6.52
CA THR A 100 -9.19 -8.15 -6.34
C THR A 100 -9.45 -7.29 -7.59
N GLY A 101 -9.59 -7.92 -8.76
CA GLY A 101 -9.35 -7.24 -10.03
C GLY A 101 -7.86 -6.92 -10.24
N SER A 102 -7.49 -6.52 -11.45
CA SER A 102 -6.13 -6.05 -11.75
C SER A 102 -5.87 -4.71 -11.07
N PHE A 103 -4.63 -4.49 -10.67
CA PHE A 103 -4.19 -3.20 -10.13
C PHE A 103 -2.69 -3.02 -10.39
N ALA A 104 -2.27 -1.76 -10.38
CA ALA A 104 -0.88 -1.36 -10.40
C ALA A 104 -0.65 -0.24 -9.40
N MET A 105 0.59 -0.12 -8.94
CA MET A 105 1.03 0.95 -8.05
C MET A 105 2.40 1.44 -8.51
N ASP A 106 2.63 2.73 -8.36
CA ASP A 106 3.96 3.33 -8.56
C ASP A 106 4.13 4.57 -7.69
N ARG A 107 5.34 5.13 -7.69
CA ARG A 107 5.72 6.26 -6.86
C ARG A 107 6.65 7.22 -7.58
N TYR A 108 6.39 8.53 -7.41
CA TYR A 108 7.34 9.59 -7.74
C TYR A 108 7.99 10.12 -6.46
N ASP A 109 9.30 10.31 -6.50
CA ASP A 109 10.07 11.01 -5.48
C ASP A 109 10.39 12.42 -6.01
N LEU A 110 9.62 13.42 -5.58
CA LEU A 110 9.72 14.80 -6.05
C LEU A 110 10.68 15.60 -5.16
N HIS A 111 11.80 16.02 -5.73
CA HIS A 111 12.73 16.94 -5.08
C HIS A 111 12.21 18.36 -5.24
N VAL A 112 11.78 18.97 -4.15
CA VAL A 112 11.22 20.33 -4.13
C VAL A 112 11.90 21.17 -3.04
N PRO A 113 12.02 22.51 -3.22
CA PRO A 113 12.49 23.38 -2.17
C PRO A 113 11.65 23.24 -0.90
N GLU A 114 12.26 23.39 0.27
CA GLU A 114 11.57 23.19 1.56
C GLU A 114 10.35 24.13 1.72
N GLU A 115 10.44 25.36 1.25
CA GLU A 115 9.32 26.31 1.28
C GLU A 115 8.12 25.79 0.47
N GLN A 116 8.35 25.28 -0.74
CA GLN A 116 7.30 24.70 -1.59
C GLN A 116 6.75 23.42 -0.97
N LYS A 117 7.61 22.57 -0.39
CA LYS A 117 7.21 21.36 0.33
C LYS A 117 6.24 21.70 1.47
N GLN A 118 6.56 22.71 2.28
CA GLN A 118 5.70 23.13 3.38
C GLN A 118 4.37 23.74 2.91
N ALA A 119 4.38 24.48 1.79
CA ALA A 119 3.15 25.00 1.18
C ALA A 119 2.23 23.85 0.73
N ILE A 120 2.77 22.85 0.05
CA ILE A 120 2.02 21.65 -0.39
C ILE A 120 1.46 20.89 0.82
N ILE A 121 2.27 20.66 1.87
CA ILE A 121 1.83 19.99 3.10
C ILE A 121 0.67 20.76 3.75
N LYS A 122 0.74 22.08 3.78
CA LYS A 122 -0.33 22.93 4.31
C LYS A 122 -1.62 22.75 3.50
N GLN A 123 -1.54 22.81 2.16
CA GLN A 123 -2.69 22.59 1.29
C GLN A 123 -3.31 21.19 1.48
N CYS A 124 -2.48 20.14 1.64
CA CYS A 124 -2.96 18.81 1.94
C CYS A 124 -3.73 18.76 3.29
N LYS A 125 -3.18 19.37 4.35
CA LYS A 125 -3.84 19.44 5.67
C LYS A 125 -5.16 20.19 5.63
N GLU A 126 -5.22 21.25 4.86
CA GLU A 126 -6.44 22.05 4.65
C GLU A 126 -7.44 21.39 3.69
N LYS A 127 -7.07 20.24 3.12
CA LYS A 127 -7.88 19.51 2.11
C LYS A 127 -8.26 20.37 0.92
N SER A 128 -7.31 21.24 0.49
CA SER A 128 -7.55 22.24 -0.55
C SER A 128 -7.62 21.64 -1.97
N PHE A 129 -7.13 20.41 -2.15
CA PHE A 129 -7.18 19.73 -3.44
C PHE A 129 -8.54 19.04 -3.62
N ASN A 130 -9.38 19.58 -4.51
CA ASN A 130 -10.66 18.98 -4.90
C ASN A 130 -10.52 18.07 -6.13
N ASN A 131 -9.45 18.27 -6.90
CA ASN A 131 -9.10 17.48 -8.08
C ASN A 131 -7.60 17.55 -8.35
N PHE A 132 -7.10 16.56 -9.05
CA PHE A 132 -5.78 16.55 -9.67
C PHE A 132 -6.00 16.51 -11.18
N GLU A 133 -5.92 17.67 -11.85
CA GLU A 133 -6.39 17.86 -13.23
C GLU A 133 -7.79 17.27 -13.41
N ASP A 134 -7.95 16.25 -14.26
CA ASP A 134 -9.24 15.60 -14.54
C ASP A 134 -9.70 14.60 -13.46
N TYR A 135 -8.86 14.30 -12.46
CA TYR A 135 -9.18 13.35 -11.41
C TYR A 135 -9.84 14.04 -10.22
N GLN A 136 -11.14 13.84 -10.07
CA GLN A 136 -11.90 14.38 -8.95
C GLN A 136 -11.60 13.64 -7.64
N VAL A 137 -11.40 14.36 -6.55
CA VAL A 137 -11.25 13.78 -5.20
C VAL A 137 -12.62 13.45 -4.64
N THR A 138 -12.81 12.18 -4.25
CA THR A 138 -14.06 11.66 -3.68
C THR A 138 -13.96 11.35 -2.19
N GLY A 139 -12.75 11.29 -1.63
CA GLY A 139 -12.52 11.00 -0.22
C GLY A 139 -11.09 11.32 0.20
N PHE A 140 -10.84 11.24 1.52
CA PHE A 140 -9.56 11.61 2.10
C PHE A 140 -9.25 10.81 3.35
N GLU A 141 -7.99 10.36 3.49
CA GLU A 141 -7.44 9.68 4.64
C GLU A 141 -6.08 10.27 5.01
N ASP A 142 -5.72 10.30 6.31
CA ASP A 142 -4.48 10.96 6.79
C ASP A 142 -3.78 10.20 7.94
N ILE A 143 -3.75 8.88 7.88
CA ILE A 143 -3.09 8.04 8.90
C ILE A 143 -1.59 8.33 8.99
N ASP A 144 -0.89 8.41 7.84
CA ASP A 144 0.54 8.78 7.75
C ASP A 144 0.87 9.30 6.33
N GLY A 145 0.55 10.55 6.10
CA GLY A 145 0.53 11.21 4.81
C GLY A 145 -0.89 11.62 4.45
N PHE A 146 -1.12 12.01 3.21
CA PHE A 146 -2.38 12.57 2.73
C PHE A 146 -2.83 11.74 1.52
N LYS A 147 -3.76 10.81 1.74
CA LYS A 147 -4.31 9.96 0.69
C LYS A 147 -5.64 10.52 0.23
N PHE A 148 -5.71 10.84 -1.05
CA PHE A 148 -6.89 11.34 -1.75
C PHE A 148 -7.48 10.18 -2.56
N LEU A 149 -8.71 9.82 -2.29
CA LEU A 149 -9.45 8.80 -3.02
C LEU A 149 -10.03 9.46 -4.28
N LEU A 150 -9.83 8.86 -5.44
CA LEU A 150 -10.29 9.37 -6.73
C LEU A 150 -11.56 8.63 -7.19
N ASN A 151 -11.65 7.36 -6.84
CA ASN A 151 -12.84 6.52 -6.95
C ASN A 151 -12.72 5.34 -5.97
N GLU A 152 -13.48 4.26 -6.17
CA GLU A 152 -13.47 3.08 -5.29
C GLU A 152 -12.09 2.39 -5.24
N ASP A 153 -11.36 2.36 -6.37
CA ASP A 153 -10.11 1.63 -6.53
C ASP A 153 -8.87 2.51 -6.68
N ASN A 154 -9.03 3.73 -7.21
CA ASN A 154 -7.93 4.62 -7.52
C ASN A 154 -7.71 5.64 -6.42
N TRP A 155 -6.47 5.83 -6.05
CA TRP A 155 -6.08 6.84 -5.08
C TRP A 155 -4.69 7.39 -5.38
N VAL A 156 -4.41 8.58 -4.85
CA VAL A 156 -3.08 9.17 -4.79
C VAL A 156 -2.75 9.58 -3.36
N MET A 157 -1.52 9.35 -2.93
CA MET A 157 -1.05 9.71 -1.59
C MET A 157 0.19 10.59 -1.68
N ILE A 158 0.15 11.74 -1.02
CA ILE A 158 1.26 12.67 -0.89
C ILE A 158 1.83 12.53 0.53
N ARG A 159 3.12 12.18 0.63
CA ARG A 159 3.80 12.00 1.91
C ARG A 159 5.15 12.72 1.93
N PRO A 160 5.37 13.65 2.87
CA PRO A 160 6.68 14.24 3.05
C PRO A 160 7.67 13.21 3.59
N SER A 161 8.90 13.16 3.06
CA SER A 161 10.00 12.45 3.71
C SER A 161 10.40 13.20 4.98
N GLY A 162 10.57 12.46 6.07
CA GLY A 162 11.04 13.04 7.35
C GLY A 162 12.54 13.35 7.39
N THR A 163 13.33 12.77 6.47
CA THR A 163 14.79 12.84 6.47
C THR A 163 15.39 13.55 5.26
N GLU A 164 14.60 13.75 4.21
CA GLU A 164 15.05 14.28 2.92
C GLU A 164 14.11 15.38 2.41
N PRO A 165 14.59 16.34 1.61
CA PRO A 165 13.74 17.37 0.97
C PRO A 165 12.97 16.77 -0.21
N VAL A 166 12.21 15.70 0.06
CA VAL A 166 11.47 14.92 -0.93
C VAL A 166 10.00 14.82 -0.51
N LEU A 167 9.11 15.00 -1.47
CA LEU A 167 7.72 14.57 -1.41
C LEU A 167 7.59 13.27 -2.18
N ARG A 168 7.10 12.24 -1.51
CA ARG A 168 6.76 10.97 -2.14
C ARG A 168 5.30 10.99 -2.54
N VAL A 169 5.05 10.77 -3.80
CA VAL A 169 3.69 10.71 -4.36
C VAL A 169 3.47 9.28 -4.84
N TYR A 170 2.59 8.56 -4.17
CA TYR A 170 2.20 7.19 -4.52
C TYR A 170 0.86 7.23 -5.24
N ALA A 171 0.65 6.35 -6.19
CA ALA A 171 -0.68 6.16 -6.79
C ALA A 171 -0.99 4.68 -7.01
N GLN A 172 -2.28 4.37 -6.97
CA GLN A 172 -2.84 3.09 -7.36
C GLN A 172 -3.93 3.31 -8.40
N ALA A 173 -3.95 2.43 -9.41
CA ALA A 173 -5.02 2.36 -10.39
C ALA A 173 -5.13 0.93 -10.95
N GLU A 174 -6.04 0.70 -11.90
CA GLU A 174 -6.29 -0.61 -12.52
C GLU A 174 -5.11 -1.15 -13.35
N ASN A 175 -4.24 -0.25 -13.86
CA ASN A 175 -3.06 -0.60 -14.66
C ASN A 175 -1.97 0.49 -14.57
N SER A 176 -0.77 0.16 -15.03
CA SER A 176 0.40 1.04 -14.93
C SER A 176 0.25 2.34 -15.72
N ASP A 177 -0.41 2.32 -16.87
CA ASP A 177 -0.59 3.53 -17.69
C ASP A 177 -1.47 4.55 -16.96
N GLU A 178 -2.52 4.08 -16.27
CA GLU A 178 -3.40 4.93 -15.48
C GLU A 178 -2.71 5.45 -14.22
N VAL A 179 -1.89 4.62 -13.57
CA VAL A 179 -1.05 5.07 -12.44
C VAL A 179 -0.16 6.24 -12.84
N LEU A 180 0.54 6.13 -13.99
CA LEU A 180 1.43 7.20 -14.47
C LEU A 180 0.66 8.51 -14.77
N LYS A 181 -0.53 8.43 -15.36
CA LYS A 181 -1.38 9.60 -15.59
C LYS A 181 -1.78 10.29 -14.29
N ILE A 182 -2.20 9.50 -13.27
CA ILE A 182 -2.55 10.04 -11.94
C ILE A 182 -1.33 10.71 -11.30
N LEU A 183 -0.15 10.10 -11.36
CA LEU A 183 1.08 10.67 -10.83
C LEU A 183 1.46 11.97 -11.53
N ASP A 184 1.37 12.02 -12.87
CA ASP A 184 1.67 13.22 -13.65
C ASP A 184 0.67 14.35 -13.38
N ALA A 185 -0.63 14.05 -13.34
CA ALA A 185 -1.68 15.01 -12.99
C ALA A 185 -1.48 15.57 -11.57
N THR A 186 -1.16 14.68 -10.62
CA THR A 186 -0.87 15.11 -9.23
C THR A 186 0.34 16.02 -9.18
N LYS A 187 1.44 15.63 -9.84
CA LYS A 187 2.65 16.46 -9.92
C LYS A 187 2.38 17.83 -10.55
N ALA A 188 1.65 17.87 -11.66
CA ALA A 188 1.28 19.14 -12.32
C ALA A 188 0.48 20.04 -11.37
N THR A 189 -0.52 19.48 -10.68
CA THR A 189 -1.39 20.22 -9.75
C THR A 189 -0.64 20.77 -8.53
N ILE A 190 0.22 19.96 -7.89
CA ILE A 190 0.89 20.41 -6.65
C ILE A 190 2.10 21.31 -6.88
N LEU A 191 2.64 21.35 -8.10
CA LEU A 191 3.78 22.21 -8.46
C LEU A 191 3.39 23.50 -9.20
N SER A 192 2.09 23.70 -9.49
CA SER A 192 1.53 24.88 -10.17
C SER A 192 1.61 26.18 -9.35
#